data_51988ec2847bf482b5886fded6cbdd7d
#
_entry.id   51988ec2847bf482b5886fded6cbdd7d
#
_cell.length_a   1.000
_cell.length_b   1.000
_cell.length_c   1.000
_cell.angle_alpha   90.00
_cell.angle_beta   90.00
_cell.angle_gamma   90.00
#
_symmetry.space_group_name_H-M   'P 1'
#
loop_
_entity.id
_entity.type
_entity.pdbx_description
1 polymer ?
#
loop_
_entity_poly.entity_id
_entity_poly.type
_entity_poly.pdbx_seq_one_letter_code
_entity_poly.pdbx_strand_id
1 'polypeptide(L)'
;MKGEIIMFYDYHVHSNFSPDSKTSMTKMIETGINLGLKEICFTDHMDYDINQTDKFVLNYKDYLHALELMQNKYKDKIKIKKGIELGLQPHLIDRYSNEMKNNQFDFIICSQHAIDKNDLYYDEYFKDKTQQKSYEIYYKTFYDIVKNFDDYSVLGHLDLIKRYGPYENSLGDSLFMDIIEAILKEVISKNKGIEINTSCFRYELPDLTPSRRIISLYKDLGGEIITTGSDAHCPSFIACKFDYIQSYLKDMGFKYICTFDNLKPNFIKL
;
A
#
# COMPACT_ATOMS: atom_id res chain seq x y z
N MET A 1 11.59 -1.36 34.65
CA MET A 1 10.49 -1.24 33.68
C MET A 1 10.69 -2.32 32.63
N LYS A 2 9.76 -3.25 32.46
CA LYS A 2 9.80 -4.18 31.32
C LYS A 2 9.57 -3.32 30.09
N GLY A 3 10.56 -3.23 29.21
CA GLY A 3 10.39 -2.52 27.94
C GLY A 3 9.16 -3.12 27.21
N GLU A 4 8.28 -2.27 26.71
CA GLU A 4 7.19 -2.72 25.84
C GLU A 4 7.82 -3.43 24.66
N ILE A 5 7.41 -4.65 24.42
CA ILE A 5 7.86 -5.41 23.23
C ILE A 5 7.15 -4.77 22.03
N ILE A 6 7.88 -4.00 21.24
CA ILE A 6 7.34 -3.43 20.01
C ILE A 6 7.05 -4.60 19.06
N MET A 7 5.79 -4.71 18.64
CA MET A 7 5.36 -5.74 17.69
C MET A 7 5.21 -5.14 16.31
N PHE A 8 5.82 -5.75 15.32
CA PHE A 8 5.77 -5.29 13.94
C PHE A 8 4.85 -6.17 13.09
N TYR A 9 4.14 -5.53 12.17
CA TYR A 9 3.19 -6.12 11.24
C TYR A 9 3.43 -5.48 9.88
N ASP A 10 3.93 -6.24 8.91
CA ASP A 10 4.26 -5.72 7.58
C ASP A 10 3.17 -6.12 6.60
N TYR A 11 2.38 -5.13 6.19
CA TYR A 11 1.20 -5.32 5.36
C TYR A 11 1.38 -4.90 3.91
N HIS A 12 2.66 -4.74 3.46
CA HIS A 12 2.98 -4.48 2.07
C HIS A 12 4.34 -5.10 1.72
N VAL A 13 4.30 -6.33 1.21
CA VAL A 13 5.51 -7.10 0.89
C VAL A 13 5.31 -7.85 -0.43
N HIS A 14 6.29 -7.77 -1.31
CA HIS A 14 6.31 -8.43 -2.61
C HIS A 14 7.20 -9.67 -2.60
N SER A 15 6.86 -10.62 -3.44
CA SER A 15 7.63 -11.83 -3.67
C SER A 15 7.95 -11.98 -5.17
N ASN A 16 8.52 -13.12 -5.54
CA ASN A 16 8.75 -13.45 -6.94
C ASN A 16 7.46 -13.71 -7.77
N PHE A 17 6.28 -13.47 -7.21
CA PHE A 17 5.03 -13.34 -7.96
C PHE A 17 4.87 -11.95 -8.58
N SER A 18 5.53 -10.94 -8.05
CA SER A 18 5.68 -9.62 -8.69
C SER A 18 6.90 -9.62 -9.60
N PRO A 19 6.81 -9.16 -10.87
CA PRO A 19 7.89 -9.26 -11.84
C PRO A 19 9.12 -8.40 -11.49
N ASP A 20 8.97 -7.41 -10.64
CA ASP A 20 10.02 -6.53 -10.12
C ASP A 20 10.65 -7.02 -8.81
N SER A 21 10.17 -8.13 -8.25
CA SER A 21 10.80 -8.83 -7.13
C SER A 21 11.38 -10.18 -7.56
N LYS A 22 12.64 -10.42 -7.22
CA LYS A 22 13.32 -11.70 -7.47
C LYS A 22 13.39 -12.61 -6.24
N THR A 23 12.80 -12.17 -5.13
CA THR A 23 12.93 -12.84 -3.84
C THR A 23 11.76 -13.78 -3.60
N SER A 24 12.04 -15.04 -3.27
CA SER A 24 11.01 -16.02 -2.94
C SER A 24 10.26 -15.66 -1.65
N MET A 25 8.96 -16.02 -1.56
CA MET A 25 8.17 -15.88 -0.33
C MET A 25 8.89 -16.47 0.88
N THR A 26 9.50 -17.66 0.73
CA THR A 26 10.29 -18.32 1.80
C THR A 26 11.35 -17.39 2.36
N LYS A 27 12.13 -16.73 1.52
CA LYS A 27 13.21 -15.85 1.96
C LYS A 27 12.68 -14.60 2.65
N MET A 28 11.59 -14.02 2.15
CA MET A 28 10.91 -12.88 2.79
C MET A 28 10.38 -13.28 4.17
N ILE A 29 9.69 -14.42 4.28
CA ILE A 29 9.14 -14.93 5.55
C ILE A 29 10.24 -15.17 6.58
N GLU A 30 11.32 -15.87 6.20
CA GLU A 30 12.44 -16.16 7.11
C GLU A 30 13.11 -14.88 7.61
N THR A 31 13.20 -13.86 6.77
CA THR A 31 13.68 -12.53 7.19
C THR A 31 12.70 -11.88 8.17
N GLY A 32 11.40 -11.91 7.90
CA GLY A 32 10.38 -11.40 8.82
C GLY A 32 10.43 -12.07 10.19
N ILE A 33 10.59 -13.39 10.23
CA ILE A 33 10.75 -14.16 11.48
C ILE A 33 11.99 -13.68 12.25
N ASN A 34 13.13 -13.53 11.57
CA ASN A 34 14.38 -13.09 12.20
C ASN A 34 14.29 -11.65 12.75
N LEU A 35 13.49 -10.80 12.13
CA LEU A 35 13.19 -9.43 12.58
C LEU A 35 12.11 -9.38 13.68
N GLY A 36 11.49 -10.51 14.01
CA GLY A 36 10.46 -10.60 15.05
C GLY A 36 9.07 -10.13 14.64
N LEU A 37 8.77 -10.08 13.33
CA LEU A 37 7.42 -9.78 12.85
C LEU A 37 6.40 -10.76 13.41
N LYS A 38 5.23 -10.24 13.77
CA LYS A 38 4.08 -11.05 14.20
C LYS A 38 3.23 -11.53 13.02
N GLU A 39 3.07 -10.67 12.04
CA GLU A 39 2.37 -10.98 10.80
C GLU A 39 3.13 -10.38 9.61
N ILE A 40 3.09 -11.08 8.48
CA ILE A 40 3.54 -10.61 7.17
C ILE A 40 2.42 -10.83 6.17
N CYS A 41 2.07 -9.79 5.42
CA CYS A 41 1.07 -9.85 4.37
C CYS A 41 1.76 -9.71 3.02
N PHE A 42 1.65 -10.74 2.18
CA PHE A 42 2.10 -10.61 0.80
C PHE A 42 1.03 -9.89 0.00
N THR A 43 1.47 -8.91 -0.77
CA THR A 43 0.63 -8.02 -1.57
C THR A 43 1.24 -7.85 -2.95
N ASP A 44 1.54 -9.00 -3.60
CA ASP A 44 2.11 -8.99 -4.94
C ASP A 44 1.18 -8.25 -5.91
N HIS A 45 1.77 -7.62 -6.91
CA HIS A 45 1.08 -6.76 -7.87
C HIS A 45 0.04 -7.46 -8.72
N MET A 46 -1.07 -6.76 -8.96
CA MET A 46 -2.02 -7.07 -10.01
C MET A 46 -2.38 -5.77 -10.73
N ASP A 47 -1.76 -5.55 -11.87
CA ASP A 47 -1.91 -4.33 -12.67
C ASP A 47 -2.26 -4.70 -14.11
N TYR A 48 -3.45 -4.31 -14.54
CA TYR A 48 -3.92 -4.55 -15.90
C TYR A 48 -3.75 -3.32 -16.79
N ASP A 49 -3.65 -3.60 -18.08
CA ASP A 49 -3.81 -2.62 -19.14
C ASP A 49 -2.79 -1.46 -19.05
N ILE A 50 -1.52 -1.84 -18.89
CA ILE A 50 -0.38 -0.92 -18.87
C ILE A 50 0.33 -1.01 -20.22
N ASN A 51 0.46 0.14 -20.94
CA ASN A 51 1.06 0.20 -22.27
C ASN A 51 2.50 -0.33 -22.33
N GLN A 52 3.27 -0.11 -21.27
CA GLN A 52 4.68 -0.47 -21.22
C GLN A 52 4.94 -1.95 -20.89
N THR A 53 3.95 -2.64 -20.28
CA THR A 53 4.13 -4.03 -19.85
C THR A 53 2.80 -4.72 -19.52
N ASP A 54 2.72 -6.02 -19.78
CA ASP A 54 1.65 -6.91 -19.36
C ASP A 54 2.09 -7.89 -18.25
N LYS A 55 3.30 -7.70 -17.71
CA LYS A 55 3.91 -8.66 -16.78
C LYS A 55 3.34 -8.62 -15.36
N PHE A 56 2.70 -7.53 -14.96
CA PHE A 56 2.14 -7.35 -13.61
C PHE A 56 0.78 -8.03 -13.41
N VAL A 57 0.46 -9.04 -14.23
CA VAL A 57 -0.74 -9.83 -14.10
C VAL A 57 -0.39 -11.20 -13.53
N LEU A 58 -0.73 -11.44 -12.27
CA LEU A 58 -0.47 -12.71 -11.61
C LEU A 58 -1.63 -13.70 -11.80
N ASN A 59 -1.33 -15.00 -11.66
CA ASN A 59 -2.37 -16.05 -11.60
C ASN A 59 -2.86 -16.19 -10.16
N TYR A 60 -4.11 -15.82 -9.88
CA TYR A 60 -4.69 -15.87 -8.53
C TYR A 60 -4.65 -17.27 -7.91
N LYS A 61 -4.92 -18.31 -8.69
CA LYS A 61 -4.94 -19.69 -8.18
C LYS A 61 -3.56 -20.13 -7.71
N ASP A 62 -2.54 -19.89 -8.52
CA ASP A 62 -1.17 -20.27 -8.19
C ASP A 62 -0.64 -19.44 -7.01
N TYR A 63 -0.95 -18.15 -6.98
CA TYR A 63 -0.59 -17.25 -5.90
C TYR A 63 -1.22 -17.65 -4.56
N LEU A 64 -2.53 -17.80 -4.51
CA LEU A 64 -3.25 -18.20 -3.30
C LEU A 64 -2.82 -19.57 -2.81
N HIS A 65 -2.57 -20.53 -3.72
CA HIS A 65 -2.04 -21.84 -3.36
C HIS A 65 -0.64 -21.74 -2.74
N ALA A 66 0.24 -20.92 -3.31
CA ALA A 66 1.57 -20.69 -2.73
C ALA A 66 1.48 -20.09 -1.33
N LEU A 67 0.61 -19.11 -1.12
CA LEU A 67 0.37 -18.52 0.21
C LEU A 67 -0.14 -19.57 1.22
N GLU A 68 -1.05 -20.46 0.83
CA GLU A 68 -1.54 -21.54 1.70
C GLU A 68 -0.43 -22.52 2.10
N LEU A 69 0.43 -22.87 1.17
CA LEU A 69 1.61 -23.70 1.48
C LEU A 69 2.53 -23.01 2.49
N MET A 70 2.76 -21.70 2.33
CA MET A 70 3.58 -20.93 3.28
C MET A 70 2.90 -20.79 4.65
N GLN A 71 1.59 -20.53 4.69
CA GLN A 71 0.81 -20.50 5.94
C GLN A 71 0.96 -21.82 6.71
N ASN A 72 0.80 -22.94 6.04
CA ASN A 72 0.95 -24.27 6.66
C ASN A 72 2.38 -24.54 7.16
N LYS A 73 3.38 -24.17 6.36
CA LYS A 73 4.80 -24.40 6.68
C LYS A 73 5.27 -23.58 7.90
N TYR A 74 4.77 -22.36 8.05
CA TYR A 74 5.25 -21.41 9.07
C TYR A 74 4.24 -21.11 10.18
N LYS A 75 3.12 -21.87 10.27
CA LYS A 75 1.99 -21.63 11.19
C LYS A 75 2.36 -21.36 12.65
N ASP A 76 3.44 -21.99 13.15
CA ASP A 76 3.87 -21.87 14.53
C ASP A 76 4.95 -20.77 14.75
N LYS A 77 5.32 -20.05 13.68
CA LYS A 77 6.43 -19.07 13.71
C LYS A 77 5.97 -17.64 13.42
N ILE A 78 5.11 -17.46 12.44
CA ILE A 78 4.61 -16.16 12.01
C ILE A 78 3.26 -16.34 11.34
N LYS A 79 2.35 -15.36 11.50
CA LYS A 79 1.12 -15.34 10.70
C LYS A 79 1.40 -14.77 9.31
N ILE A 80 0.98 -15.48 8.29
CA ILE A 80 1.09 -15.05 6.90
C ILE A 80 -0.31 -14.72 6.42
N LYS A 81 -0.50 -13.52 5.86
CA LYS A 81 -1.78 -13.03 5.35
C LYS A 81 -1.81 -13.10 3.83
N LYS A 82 -2.97 -13.46 3.30
CA LYS A 82 -3.26 -13.44 1.87
C LYS A 82 -3.68 -12.03 1.48
N GLY A 83 -2.76 -11.27 0.96
CA GLY A 83 -3.02 -9.93 0.45
C GLY A 83 -2.79 -9.83 -1.06
N ILE A 84 -3.13 -8.68 -1.60
CA ILE A 84 -2.87 -8.30 -2.98
C ILE A 84 -2.80 -6.78 -3.08
N GLU A 85 -1.95 -6.28 -3.97
CA GLU A 85 -1.92 -4.87 -4.36
C GLU A 85 -2.50 -4.72 -5.76
N LEU A 86 -3.58 -3.97 -5.85
CA LEU A 86 -4.28 -3.70 -7.11
C LEU A 86 -3.87 -2.34 -7.66
N GLY A 87 -3.28 -2.34 -8.85
CA GLY A 87 -3.03 -1.10 -9.61
C GLY A 87 -4.28 -0.68 -10.36
N LEU A 88 -5.11 0.14 -9.71
CA LEU A 88 -6.40 0.52 -10.24
C LEU A 88 -6.31 1.65 -11.28
N GLN A 89 -7.17 1.52 -12.28
CA GLN A 89 -7.50 2.56 -13.23
C GLN A 89 -9.04 2.62 -13.35
N PRO A 90 -9.66 3.79 -13.58
CA PRO A 90 -11.13 3.92 -13.54
C PRO A 90 -11.88 2.94 -14.43
N HIS A 91 -11.37 2.64 -15.62
CA HIS A 91 -11.99 1.72 -16.58
C HIS A 91 -11.89 0.23 -16.19
N LEU A 92 -11.13 -0.11 -15.15
CA LEU A 92 -10.93 -1.47 -14.67
C LEU A 92 -11.72 -1.80 -13.38
N ILE A 93 -12.47 -0.86 -12.83
CA ILE A 93 -13.17 -1.01 -11.55
C ILE A 93 -14.09 -2.24 -11.55
N ASP A 94 -14.95 -2.39 -12.55
CA ASP A 94 -15.87 -3.52 -12.64
C ASP A 94 -15.14 -4.86 -12.73
N ARG A 95 -14.03 -4.90 -13.44
CA ARG A 95 -13.19 -6.09 -13.56
C ARG A 95 -12.63 -6.49 -12.20
N TYR A 96 -11.97 -5.58 -11.49
CA TYR A 96 -11.42 -5.85 -10.17
C TYR A 96 -12.50 -6.22 -9.15
N SER A 97 -13.64 -5.53 -9.15
CA SER A 97 -14.77 -5.87 -8.28
C SER A 97 -15.26 -7.32 -8.50
N ASN A 98 -15.35 -7.75 -9.75
CA ASN A 98 -15.71 -9.15 -10.04
C ASN A 98 -14.64 -10.14 -9.60
N GLU A 99 -13.36 -9.82 -9.80
CA GLU A 99 -12.24 -10.68 -9.40
C GLU A 99 -12.12 -10.79 -7.88
N MET A 100 -12.28 -9.69 -7.13
CA MET A 100 -12.19 -9.70 -5.67
C MET A 100 -13.35 -10.47 -5.01
N LYS A 101 -14.52 -10.51 -5.61
CA LYS A 101 -15.64 -11.35 -5.15
C LYS A 101 -15.38 -12.85 -5.32
N ASN A 102 -14.55 -13.22 -6.28
CA ASN A 102 -14.26 -14.62 -6.61
C ASN A 102 -12.96 -15.15 -5.96
N ASN A 103 -12.17 -14.29 -5.34
CA ASN A 103 -10.90 -14.64 -4.71
C ASN A 103 -10.91 -14.20 -3.24
N GLN A 104 -10.46 -15.08 -2.35
CA GLN A 104 -10.49 -14.81 -0.92
C GLN A 104 -9.15 -14.24 -0.44
N PHE A 105 -9.16 -12.94 -0.16
CA PHE A 105 -8.04 -12.24 0.44
C PHE A 105 -8.34 -11.80 1.89
N ASP A 106 -7.31 -11.74 2.71
CA ASP A 106 -7.38 -11.12 4.03
C ASP A 106 -7.28 -9.60 3.94
N PHE A 107 -6.55 -9.11 2.94
CA PHE A 107 -6.19 -7.70 2.80
C PHE A 107 -5.99 -7.31 1.33
N ILE A 108 -6.48 -6.14 0.96
CA ILE A 108 -6.37 -5.60 -0.40
C ILE A 108 -5.91 -4.15 -0.32
N ILE A 109 -4.81 -3.85 -1.01
CA ILE A 109 -4.33 -2.48 -1.21
C ILE A 109 -4.90 -1.94 -2.51
N CYS A 110 -5.52 -0.76 -2.45
CA CYS A 110 -5.92 0.01 -3.60
C CYS A 110 -4.83 1.02 -3.94
N SER A 111 -4.09 0.80 -5.01
CA SER A 111 -3.00 1.64 -5.47
C SER A 111 -3.28 2.21 -6.86
N GLN A 112 -2.58 3.28 -7.21
CA GLN A 112 -2.62 3.88 -8.54
C GLN A 112 -1.21 3.94 -9.12
N HIS A 113 -0.88 2.96 -9.97
CA HIS A 113 0.44 2.84 -10.61
C HIS A 113 0.44 3.40 -12.02
N ALA A 114 -0.71 3.44 -12.67
CA ALA A 114 -0.85 3.94 -14.03
C ALA A 114 -2.07 4.88 -14.17
N ILE A 115 -2.00 5.79 -15.13
CA ILE A 115 -3.08 6.69 -15.53
C ILE A 115 -3.19 6.65 -17.05
N ASP A 116 -4.41 6.45 -17.55
CA ASP A 116 -4.66 6.30 -19.00
C ASP A 116 -3.68 5.29 -19.63
N LYS A 117 -3.50 4.15 -18.94
CA LYS A 117 -2.61 3.04 -19.30
C LYS A 117 -1.10 3.35 -19.27
N ASN A 118 -0.70 4.55 -18.89
CA ASN A 118 0.70 4.93 -18.76
C ASN A 118 1.16 4.75 -17.32
N ASP A 119 2.14 3.86 -17.14
CA ASP A 119 2.78 3.64 -15.85
C ASP A 119 3.53 4.90 -15.41
N LEU A 120 3.35 5.29 -14.16
CA LEU A 120 3.99 6.47 -13.56
C LEU A 120 5.52 6.35 -13.45
N TYR A 121 6.05 5.14 -13.50
CA TYR A 121 7.49 4.88 -13.50
C TYR A 121 8.18 5.45 -14.76
N TYR A 122 7.45 5.53 -15.89
CA TYR A 122 7.98 6.03 -17.15
C TYR A 122 7.56 7.47 -17.42
N ASP A 123 8.39 8.20 -18.14
CA ASP A 123 8.19 9.63 -18.43
C ASP A 123 6.98 9.91 -19.35
N GLU A 124 6.44 8.89 -20.03
CA GLU A 124 5.32 9.03 -20.95
C GLU A 124 4.08 9.68 -20.32
N TYR A 125 3.79 9.33 -19.07
CA TYR A 125 2.68 9.98 -18.36
C TYR A 125 2.89 11.48 -18.18
N PHE A 126 4.13 11.92 -17.94
CA PHE A 126 4.47 13.32 -17.65
C PHE A 126 4.66 14.18 -18.89
N LYS A 127 4.76 13.54 -20.06
CA LYS A 127 5.03 14.24 -21.31
C LYS A 127 3.94 15.29 -21.61
N ASP A 128 4.37 16.45 -22.07
CA ASP A 128 3.52 17.60 -22.43
C ASP A 128 2.62 18.12 -21.30
N LYS A 129 2.98 17.84 -20.04
CA LYS A 129 2.28 18.32 -18.84
C LYS A 129 3.23 19.11 -17.94
N THR A 130 2.70 20.13 -17.29
CA THR A 130 3.38 20.71 -16.12
C THR A 130 3.29 19.74 -14.94
N GLN A 131 4.22 19.84 -14.00
CA GLN A 131 4.19 19.05 -12.77
C GLN A 131 2.86 19.19 -12.04
N GLN A 132 2.37 20.42 -11.86
CA GLN A 132 1.08 20.69 -11.23
C GLN A 132 -0.05 19.96 -11.95
N LYS A 133 -0.08 20.00 -13.29
CA LYS A 133 -1.11 19.33 -14.08
C LYS A 133 -1.07 17.82 -13.93
N SER A 134 0.13 17.22 -13.88
CA SER A 134 0.31 15.79 -13.65
C SER A 134 -0.25 15.37 -12.29
N TYR A 135 0.03 16.15 -11.24
CA TYR A 135 -0.47 15.88 -9.89
C TYR A 135 -1.98 16.09 -9.77
N GLU A 136 -2.55 17.14 -10.39
CA GLU A 136 -3.99 17.34 -10.45
C GLU A 136 -4.73 16.16 -11.09
N ILE A 137 -4.21 15.65 -12.21
CA ILE A 137 -4.78 14.47 -12.89
C ILE A 137 -4.66 13.25 -11.97
N TYR A 138 -3.50 13.03 -11.36
CA TYR A 138 -3.27 11.90 -10.45
C TYR A 138 -4.30 11.86 -9.32
N TYR A 139 -4.44 12.95 -8.55
CA TYR A 139 -5.37 12.98 -7.43
C TYR A 139 -6.84 12.93 -7.87
N LYS A 140 -7.19 13.53 -9.02
CA LYS A 140 -8.55 13.41 -9.58
C LYS A 140 -8.88 11.98 -9.97
N THR A 141 -7.97 11.31 -10.65
CA THR A 141 -8.13 9.89 -11.03
C THR A 141 -8.24 9.02 -9.78
N PHE A 142 -7.42 9.26 -8.76
CA PHE A 142 -7.50 8.50 -7.51
C PHE A 142 -8.83 8.75 -6.78
N TYR A 143 -9.34 10.00 -6.78
CA TYR A 143 -10.66 10.31 -6.25
C TYR A 143 -11.76 9.53 -6.98
N ASP A 144 -11.72 9.50 -8.31
CA ASP A 144 -12.68 8.74 -9.12
C ASP A 144 -12.63 7.24 -8.80
N ILE A 145 -11.44 6.69 -8.58
CA ILE A 145 -11.25 5.29 -8.16
C ILE A 145 -11.91 5.07 -6.80
N VAL A 146 -11.54 5.81 -5.77
CA VAL A 146 -12.03 5.58 -4.40
C VAL A 146 -13.54 5.83 -4.26
N LYS A 147 -14.10 6.68 -5.09
CA LYS A 147 -15.54 6.94 -5.14
C LYS A 147 -16.34 5.75 -5.67
N ASN A 148 -15.80 5.02 -6.65
CA ASN A 148 -16.51 4.00 -7.40
C ASN A 148 -16.07 2.56 -7.09
N PHE A 149 -14.99 2.36 -6.33
CA PHE A 149 -14.47 1.05 -5.94
C PHE A 149 -14.56 0.86 -4.43
N ASP A 150 -15.08 -0.30 -3.98
CA ASP A 150 -15.30 -0.60 -2.56
C ASP A 150 -14.56 -1.85 -2.08
N ASP A 151 -14.02 -2.66 -3.00
CA ASP A 151 -13.45 -3.97 -2.70
C ASP A 151 -11.96 -3.88 -2.31
N TYR A 152 -11.63 -3.00 -1.34
CA TYR A 152 -10.27 -2.83 -0.82
C TYR A 152 -10.27 -2.62 0.70
N SER A 153 -9.10 -2.70 1.33
CA SER A 153 -8.88 -2.48 2.76
C SER A 153 -8.34 -1.09 3.06
N VAL A 154 -7.27 -0.72 2.36
CA VAL A 154 -6.59 0.59 2.52
C VAL A 154 -6.16 1.15 1.17
N LEU A 155 -5.92 2.46 1.11
CA LEU A 155 -5.17 3.07 0.01
C LEU A 155 -3.68 2.85 0.24
N GLY A 156 -2.98 2.32 -0.77
CA GLY A 156 -1.53 2.25 -0.81
C GLY A 156 -0.94 3.63 -1.12
N HIS A 157 0.23 3.92 -0.59
CA HIS A 157 1.08 5.09 -0.92
C HIS A 157 0.35 6.23 -1.67
N LEU A 158 -0.67 6.82 -1.03
CA LEU A 158 -1.64 7.77 -1.62
C LEU A 158 -0.99 8.90 -2.44
N ASP A 159 0.20 9.32 -2.11
CA ASP A 159 0.93 10.40 -2.79
C ASP A 159 2.14 9.88 -3.61
N LEU A 160 2.04 8.66 -4.14
CA LEU A 160 3.08 8.00 -4.94
C LEU A 160 3.61 8.85 -6.08
N ILE A 161 2.79 9.71 -6.67
CA ILE A 161 3.18 10.63 -7.76
C ILE A 161 4.44 11.45 -7.41
N LYS A 162 4.71 11.68 -6.13
CA LYS A 162 5.89 12.44 -5.67
C LYS A 162 7.21 11.72 -5.91
N ARG A 163 7.17 10.40 -6.13
CA ARG A 163 8.34 9.55 -6.42
C ARG A 163 8.81 9.70 -7.86
N TYR A 164 7.92 10.11 -8.76
CA TYR A 164 8.12 10.00 -10.20
C TYR A 164 8.06 11.32 -10.94
N GLY A 165 8.50 11.28 -12.19
CA GLY A 165 8.50 12.39 -13.12
C GLY A 165 9.88 13.08 -13.25
N PRO A 166 10.10 13.79 -14.35
CA PRO A 166 11.38 14.43 -14.67
C PRO A 166 11.55 15.77 -13.92
N TYR A 167 11.21 15.79 -12.62
CA TYR A 167 11.22 17.02 -11.82
C TYR A 167 12.29 16.96 -10.73
N GLU A 168 13.01 18.06 -10.53
CA GLU A 168 14.07 18.13 -9.51
C GLU A 168 13.51 18.00 -8.08
N ASN A 169 12.31 18.55 -7.84
CA ASN A 169 11.66 18.49 -6.54
C ASN A 169 10.17 18.18 -6.68
N SER A 170 9.60 17.44 -5.75
CA SER A 170 8.17 17.23 -5.69
C SER A 170 7.42 18.49 -5.27
N LEU A 171 6.19 18.67 -5.78
CA LEU A 171 5.30 19.74 -5.31
C LEU A 171 4.76 19.41 -3.91
N GLY A 172 4.62 20.44 -3.10
CA GLY A 172 4.01 20.33 -1.77
C GLY A 172 2.50 20.05 -1.84
N ASP A 173 1.99 19.34 -0.84
CA ASP A 173 0.57 18.94 -0.75
C ASP A 173 -0.41 20.12 -0.71
N SER A 174 0.06 21.29 -0.26
CA SER A 174 -0.80 22.47 -0.08
C SER A 174 -1.61 22.87 -1.30
N LEU A 175 -1.11 22.55 -2.49
CA LEU A 175 -1.81 22.82 -3.76
C LEU A 175 -2.96 21.84 -4.04
N PHE A 176 -3.01 20.70 -3.34
CA PHE A 176 -3.92 19.60 -3.65
C PHE A 176 -4.76 19.18 -2.44
N MET A 177 -4.68 19.93 -1.33
CA MET A 177 -5.35 19.54 -0.08
C MET A 177 -6.85 19.34 -0.22
N ASP A 178 -7.54 20.13 -1.01
CA ASP A 178 -9.01 20.01 -1.20
C ASP A 178 -9.38 18.65 -1.81
N ILE A 179 -8.66 18.21 -2.83
CA ILE A 179 -8.91 16.90 -3.46
C ILE A 179 -8.44 15.74 -2.57
N ILE A 180 -7.31 15.90 -1.86
CA ILE A 180 -6.81 14.92 -0.89
C ILE A 180 -7.83 14.75 0.25
N GLU A 181 -8.40 15.85 0.76
CA GLU A 181 -9.44 15.80 1.78
C GLU A 181 -10.69 15.06 1.27
N ALA A 182 -11.10 15.31 0.02
CA ALA A 182 -12.21 14.59 -0.58
C ALA A 182 -11.94 13.08 -0.67
N ILE A 183 -10.72 12.66 -1.08
CA ILE A 183 -10.30 11.26 -1.09
C ILE A 183 -10.40 10.66 0.31
N LEU A 184 -9.83 11.33 1.31
CA LEU A 184 -9.82 10.82 2.70
C LEU A 184 -11.21 10.70 3.29
N LYS A 185 -12.12 11.65 2.98
CA LYS A 185 -13.53 11.58 3.39
C LYS A 185 -14.26 10.37 2.79
N GLU A 186 -14.03 10.07 1.50
CA GLU A 186 -14.57 8.86 0.87
C GLU A 186 -14.06 7.59 1.55
N VAL A 187 -12.74 7.51 1.77
CA VAL A 187 -12.09 6.37 2.45
C VAL A 187 -12.72 6.14 3.84
N ILE A 188 -12.83 7.18 4.64
CA ILE A 188 -13.39 7.11 6.00
C ILE A 188 -14.87 6.73 5.96
N SER A 189 -15.66 7.33 5.06
CA SER A 189 -17.10 7.06 4.94
C SER A 189 -17.41 5.61 4.57
N LYS A 190 -16.49 4.94 3.87
CA LYS A 190 -16.57 3.55 3.46
C LYS A 190 -15.96 2.58 4.49
N ASN A 191 -15.54 3.06 5.67
CA ASN A 191 -14.81 2.27 6.68
C ASN A 191 -13.54 1.62 6.11
N LYS A 192 -12.82 2.36 5.27
CA LYS A 192 -11.53 1.98 4.71
C LYS A 192 -10.41 2.77 5.40
N GLY A 193 -9.16 2.38 5.13
CA GLY A 193 -8.01 3.02 5.75
C GLY A 193 -6.99 3.55 4.76
N ILE A 194 -5.87 3.97 5.33
CA ILE A 194 -4.67 4.34 4.59
C ILE A 194 -3.49 3.50 5.04
N GLU A 195 -2.54 3.31 4.17
CA GLU A 195 -1.24 2.75 4.48
C GLU A 195 -0.26 3.86 4.86
N ILE A 196 0.66 3.59 5.81
CA ILE A 196 1.93 4.30 5.93
C ILE A 196 3.00 3.45 5.27
N ASN A 197 3.45 3.86 4.11
CA ASN A 197 4.42 3.14 3.29
C ASN A 197 5.83 3.65 3.55
N THR A 198 6.72 2.76 4.02
CA THR A 198 8.07 3.16 4.42
C THR A 198 9.09 3.13 3.28
N SER A 199 8.66 2.83 2.05
CA SER A 199 9.55 2.93 0.89
C SER A 199 10.08 4.35 0.64
N CYS A 200 9.42 5.37 1.21
CA CYS A 200 9.92 6.74 1.20
C CYS A 200 11.38 6.85 1.69
N PHE A 201 11.78 6.04 2.67
CA PHE A 201 13.16 6.00 3.16
C PHE A 201 14.13 5.39 2.14
N ARG A 202 13.68 4.40 1.37
CA ARG A 202 14.48 3.77 0.31
C ARG A 202 14.68 4.68 -0.89
N TYR A 203 13.66 5.48 -1.20
CA TYR A 203 13.68 6.44 -2.31
C TYR A 203 14.14 7.83 -1.88
N GLU A 204 14.58 8.00 -0.63
CA GLU A 204 15.08 9.27 -0.07
C GLU A 204 14.10 10.45 -0.30
N LEU A 205 12.80 10.15 -0.21
CA LEU A 205 11.78 11.19 -0.36
C LEU A 205 11.85 12.17 0.82
N PRO A 206 11.51 13.44 0.58
CA PRO A 206 11.65 14.48 1.62
C PRO A 206 10.66 14.32 2.78
N ASP A 207 9.62 13.49 2.61
CA ASP A 207 8.61 13.21 3.63
C ASP A 207 8.16 11.74 3.60
N LEU A 208 7.30 11.36 4.54
CA LEU A 208 6.62 10.06 4.56
C LEU A 208 5.70 9.88 3.33
N THR A 209 5.28 8.66 3.10
CA THR A 209 4.27 8.33 2.08
C THR A 209 3.12 7.57 2.76
N PRO A 210 1.92 8.18 2.89
CA PRO A 210 1.65 9.57 2.54
C PRO A 210 2.35 10.56 3.49
N SER A 211 2.43 11.83 3.04
CA SER A 211 3.12 12.88 3.80
C SER A 211 2.53 13.08 5.20
N ARG A 212 3.34 13.61 6.12
CA ARG A 212 2.89 13.95 7.49
C ARG A 212 1.65 14.83 7.51
N ARG A 213 1.53 15.73 6.53
CA ARG A 213 0.37 16.61 6.40
C ARG A 213 -0.91 15.82 6.05
N ILE A 214 -0.81 14.86 5.15
CA ILE A 214 -1.92 13.97 4.78
C ILE A 214 -2.31 13.08 5.95
N ILE A 215 -1.35 12.52 6.68
CA ILE A 215 -1.60 11.70 7.89
C ILE A 215 -2.31 12.54 8.97
N SER A 216 -1.88 13.79 9.18
CA SER A 216 -2.53 14.71 10.13
C SER A 216 -3.98 14.99 9.73
N LEU A 217 -4.22 15.31 8.47
CA LEU A 217 -5.56 15.55 7.95
C LEU A 217 -6.45 14.29 8.10
N TYR A 218 -5.93 13.10 7.78
CA TYR A 218 -6.66 11.85 7.97
C TYR A 218 -7.13 11.65 9.41
N LYS A 219 -6.24 11.93 10.37
CA LYS A 219 -6.59 11.89 11.79
C LYS A 219 -7.63 12.93 12.18
N ASP A 220 -7.46 14.18 11.72
CA ASP A 220 -8.37 15.30 12.03
C ASP A 220 -9.79 15.05 11.47
N LEU A 221 -9.89 14.31 10.37
CA LEU A 221 -11.15 13.83 9.78
C LEU A 221 -11.74 12.62 10.50
N GLY A 222 -11.08 12.09 11.53
CA GLY A 222 -11.55 10.93 12.31
C GLY A 222 -11.16 9.58 11.73
N GLY A 223 -10.17 9.52 10.86
CA GLY A 223 -9.63 8.26 10.32
C GLY A 223 -8.86 7.47 11.39
N GLU A 224 -9.17 6.18 11.53
CA GLU A 224 -8.58 5.31 12.55
C GLU A 224 -7.91 4.06 11.97
N ILE A 225 -8.25 3.67 10.74
CA ILE A 225 -7.72 2.45 10.10
C ILE A 225 -6.39 2.78 9.41
N ILE A 226 -5.28 2.39 10.02
CA ILE A 226 -3.93 2.60 9.50
C ILE A 226 -3.18 1.28 9.49
N THR A 227 -2.54 0.95 8.37
CA THR A 227 -1.55 -0.12 8.28
C THR A 227 -0.15 0.43 8.08
N THR A 228 0.85 -0.38 8.39
CA THR A 228 2.25 -0.12 8.01
C THR A 228 2.67 -1.10 6.94
N GLY A 229 3.29 -0.60 5.90
CA GLY A 229 3.83 -1.39 4.80
C GLY A 229 5.26 -0.99 4.45
N SER A 230 6.14 -1.97 4.28
CA SER A 230 7.51 -1.69 3.84
C SER A 230 7.65 -1.56 2.32
N ASP A 231 6.69 -2.10 1.58
CA ASP A 231 6.75 -2.20 0.12
C ASP A 231 8.05 -2.93 -0.32
N ALA A 232 8.41 -3.96 0.47
CA ALA A 232 9.68 -4.63 0.33
C ALA A 232 9.68 -5.61 -0.84
N HIS A 233 10.53 -5.38 -1.83
CA HIS A 233 10.82 -6.27 -2.96
C HIS A 233 12.07 -7.13 -2.73
N CYS A 234 12.76 -6.91 -1.61
CA CYS A 234 13.88 -7.72 -1.17
C CYS A 234 14.00 -7.71 0.37
N PRO A 235 14.69 -8.70 0.96
CA PRO A 235 14.74 -8.90 2.42
C PRO A 235 15.23 -7.71 3.23
N SER A 236 16.13 -6.91 2.67
CA SER A 236 16.76 -5.77 3.37
C SER A 236 15.78 -4.63 3.71
N PHE A 237 14.60 -4.63 3.11
CA PHE A 237 13.61 -3.57 3.32
C PHE A 237 12.41 -4.00 4.18
N ILE A 238 12.30 -5.29 4.54
CA ILE A 238 11.21 -5.77 5.41
C ILE A 238 11.22 -4.99 6.73
N ALA A 239 10.04 -4.49 7.14
CA ALA A 239 9.83 -3.69 8.35
C ALA A 239 10.77 -2.48 8.48
N CYS A 240 11.27 -1.95 7.37
CA CYS A 240 12.19 -0.81 7.36
C CYS A 240 11.59 0.39 8.12
N LYS A 241 12.28 0.88 9.16
CA LYS A 241 11.85 2.06 9.94
C LYS A 241 10.50 1.95 10.66
N PHE A 242 9.99 0.75 10.92
CA PHE A 242 8.71 0.57 11.62
C PHE A 242 8.73 1.07 13.07
N ASP A 243 9.86 0.98 13.74
CA ASP A 243 10.08 1.58 15.06
C ASP A 243 9.84 3.10 15.05
N TYR A 244 10.40 3.78 14.06
CA TYR A 244 10.19 5.20 13.85
C TYR A 244 8.72 5.53 13.55
N ILE A 245 8.07 4.78 12.64
CA ILE A 245 6.66 5.01 12.28
C ILE A 245 5.74 4.78 13.48
N GLN A 246 5.96 3.73 14.29
CA GLN A 246 5.14 3.51 15.49
C GLN A 246 5.29 4.63 16.52
N SER A 247 6.52 5.11 16.76
CA SER A 247 6.74 6.29 17.60
C SER A 247 6.01 7.51 17.05
N TYR A 248 6.17 7.77 15.76
CA TYR A 248 5.53 8.91 15.12
C TYR A 248 4.00 8.86 15.23
N LEU A 249 3.37 7.70 14.98
CA LEU A 249 1.92 7.54 15.12
C LEU A 249 1.45 7.74 16.58
N LYS A 250 2.21 7.25 17.57
CA LYS A 250 1.93 7.50 19.00
C LYS A 250 2.00 9.01 19.33
N ASP A 251 3.04 9.69 18.86
CA ASP A 251 3.21 11.13 19.09
C ASP A 251 2.10 11.95 18.41
N MET A 252 1.63 11.50 17.26
CA MET A 252 0.44 12.04 16.59
C MET A 252 -0.86 11.74 17.35
N GLY A 253 -0.85 10.83 18.34
CA GLY A 253 -2.00 10.44 19.16
C GLY A 253 -2.90 9.39 18.50
N PHE A 254 -2.41 8.61 17.55
CA PHE A 254 -3.07 7.37 17.15
C PHE A 254 -2.93 6.33 18.27
N LYS A 255 -3.99 5.58 18.49
CA LYS A 255 -4.03 4.56 19.55
C LYS A 255 -3.74 3.16 19.04
N TYR A 256 -3.95 2.94 17.74
CA TYR A 256 -3.92 1.64 17.09
C TYR A 256 -3.26 1.71 15.73
N ILE A 257 -2.66 0.59 15.32
CA ILE A 257 -2.46 0.19 13.92
C ILE A 257 -3.41 -0.97 13.64
N CYS A 258 -3.67 -1.25 12.35
CA CYS A 258 -4.60 -2.31 11.97
C CYS A 258 -3.88 -3.47 11.31
N THR A 259 -4.31 -4.69 11.66
CA THR A 259 -4.11 -5.91 10.89
C THR A 259 -5.45 -6.34 10.30
N PHE A 260 -5.47 -7.30 9.39
CA PHE A 260 -6.69 -7.69 8.71
C PHE A 260 -6.90 -9.21 8.70
N ASP A 261 -8.16 -9.62 8.80
CA ASP A 261 -8.65 -10.98 8.56
C ASP A 261 -9.91 -10.91 7.70
N ASN A 262 -9.91 -11.54 6.51
CA ASN A 262 -11.06 -11.53 5.60
C ASN A 262 -11.61 -10.11 5.38
N LEU A 263 -10.74 -9.17 5.03
CA LEU A 263 -11.01 -7.73 4.78
C LEU A 263 -11.55 -6.94 5.99
N LYS A 264 -11.52 -7.51 7.20
CA LYS A 264 -11.96 -6.85 8.42
C LYS A 264 -10.77 -6.39 9.24
N PRO A 265 -10.72 -5.11 9.65
CA PRO A 265 -9.62 -4.59 10.46
C PRO A 265 -9.67 -5.11 11.90
N ASN A 266 -8.51 -5.47 12.44
CA ASN A 266 -8.27 -5.76 13.84
C ASN A 266 -7.37 -4.66 14.41
N PHE A 267 -7.83 -3.95 15.41
CA PHE A 267 -7.11 -2.82 16.02
C PHE A 267 -6.08 -3.32 17.04
N ILE A 268 -4.81 -3.10 16.73
CA ILE A 268 -3.68 -3.47 17.59
C ILE A 268 -3.18 -2.21 18.28
N LYS A 269 -3.13 -2.22 19.59
CA LYS A 269 -2.66 -1.07 20.38
C LYS A 269 -1.19 -0.76 20.05
N LEU A 270 -0.91 0.51 19.78
CA LEU A 270 0.42 1.06 19.59
C LEU A 270 1.21 1.13 20.91
#